data_780d388e1139f3ae76429ad4bbe5d8c2
#
_entry.id   780d388e1139f3ae76429ad4bbe5d8c2
#
_cell.length_a   1.000
_cell.length_b   1.000
_cell.length_c   1.000
_cell.angle_alpha   90.00
_cell.angle_beta   90.00
_cell.angle_gamma   90.00
#
_symmetry.space_group_name_H-M   'P 1'
#
loop_
_entity.id
_entity.type
_entity.pdbx_description
1 polymer ?
#
loop_
_entity_poly.entity_id
_entity_poly.type
_entity_poly.pdbx_seq_one_letter_code
_entity_poly.pdbx_strand_id
1 'polypeptide(L)'
;MSKIDKHIEIVRSSKTWLSSMSQDSGDAILSALRSKYSRVSITIVDDLSGLNALVKLNPDLVFLGMKFINNDPKANNNLSEKIWISEYLDKFGITYTGSNKLAHEQSVEKSLAKRCMLNAGVDTSPYFVIKKGDLNSEIKIPKDFIFPLFVKPNNRGGGLGINDKSVVNNLVELKAKVFDISYNLGSDSIIERYLTGREFSVAVFNHTDHDHIHTMPLELVTSPDEFGYRILGSGVKSANKENVLSVDNIALRLSICDLALNAFSALGGRDFGRIDIRIDGNGVPQFLEANLIPSLIEGYGSFPKACYINERINFKSMIFKIVELAFSRGTRNRVTTEIN
;
A
#
# COMPACT_ATOMS: atom_id res chain seq x y z
N MET A 1 -3.29 -8.64 34.17
CA MET A 1 -4.64 -8.44 33.59
C MET A 1 -5.03 -9.70 32.83
N SER A 2 -6.29 -10.14 32.95
CA SER A 2 -6.82 -11.25 32.14
C SER A 2 -6.82 -10.87 30.67
N LYS A 3 -6.48 -11.83 29.80
CA LYS A 3 -6.55 -11.60 28.34
C LYS A 3 -8.01 -11.51 27.89
N ILE A 4 -8.23 -10.72 26.83
CA ILE A 4 -9.54 -10.63 26.15
C ILE A 4 -9.78 -11.97 25.43
N ASP A 5 -10.93 -12.60 25.67
CA ASP A 5 -11.28 -13.86 25.01
C ASP A 5 -11.76 -13.59 23.58
N LYS A 6 -10.80 -13.58 22.65
CA LYS A 6 -10.98 -13.42 21.22
C LYS A 6 -10.03 -14.32 20.45
N HIS A 7 -10.53 -14.86 19.34
CA HIS A 7 -9.75 -15.65 18.38
C HIS A 7 -9.34 -14.80 17.19
N ILE A 8 -8.05 -14.56 17.04
CA ILE A 8 -7.47 -13.77 15.96
C ILE A 8 -6.52 -14.63 15.13
N GLU A 9 -6.75 -14.72 13.82
CA GLU A 9 -5.86 -15.36 12.87
C GLU A 9 -5.07 -14.32 12.08
N ILE A 10 -3.74 -14.41 12.11
CA ILE A 10 -2.85 -13.58 11.29
C ILE A 10 -2.61 -14.32 9.98
N VAL A 11 -2.99 -13.72 8.86
CA VAL A 11 -2.90 -14.36 7.55
C VAL A 11 -1.74 -13.81 6.74
N ARG A 12 -0.85 -14.71 6.32
CA ARG A 12 0.22 -14.44 5.36
C ARG A 12 0.41 -15.61 4.39
N SER A 13 1.15 -15.39 3.32
CA SER A 13 1.59 -16.46 2.40
C SER A 13 3.02 -16.90 2.74
N SER A 14 3.35 -18.16 2.41
CA SER A 14 4.74 -18.62 2.34
C SER A 14 5.47 -18.02 1.13
N LYS A 15 4.71 -17.60 0.11
CA LYS A 15 5.21 -17.01 -1.14
C LYS A 15 5.41 -15.51 -0.94
N THR A 16 6.67 -15.04 -0.94
CA THR A 16 7.03 -13.63 -0.67
C THR A 16 6.40 -12.62 -1.63
N TRP A 17 6.05 -13.02 -2.84
CA TRP A 17 5.42 -12.17 -3.84
C TRP A 17 3.89 -12.00 -3.65
N LEU A 18 3.26 -12.85 -2.84
CA LEU A 18 1.83 -12.73 -2.46
C LEU A 18 1.63 -11.96 -1.16
N SER A 19 2.58 -12.05 -0.24
CA SER A 19 2.44 -11.48 1.10
C SER A 19 3.14 -10.12 1.21
N SER A 20 2.44 -9.15 1.77
CA SER A 20 3.04 -7.89 2.23
C SER A 20 3.69 -8.04 3.61
N MET A 21 3.53 -9.20 4.25
CA MET A 21 4.00 -9.53 5.60
C MET A 21 5.05 -10.64 5.51
N SER A 22 6.28 -10.35 5.94
CA SER A 22 7.34 -11.35 6.13
C SER A 22 7.04 -12.26 7.34
N GLN A 23 7.81 -13.34 7.50
CA GLN A 23 7.71 -14.18 8.68
C GLN A 23 7.99 -13.38 9.95
N ASP A 24 9.11 -12.67 10.01
CA ASP A 24 9.49 -11.88 11.18
C ASP A 24 8.44 -10.84 11.56
N SER A 25 7.82 -10.19 10.56
CA SER A 25 6.71 -9.26 10.78
C SER A 25 5.49 -9.97 11.37
N GLY A 26 5.15 -11.16 10.85
CA GLY A 26 4.06 -11.98 11.37
C GLY A 26 4.29 -12.41 12.82
N ASP A 27 5.51 -12.83 13.15
CA ASP A 27 5.90 -13.27 14.49
C ASP A 27 5.89 -12.10 15.51
N ALA A 28 6.32 -10.91 15.08
CA ALA A 28 6.25 -9.70 15.90
C ALA A 28 4.78 -9.30 16.19
N ILE A 29 3.90 -9.35 15.19
CA ILE A 29 2.46 -9.09 15.35
C ILE A 29 1.83 -10.15 16.27
N LEU A 30 2.16 -11.43 16.07
CA LEU A 30 1.70 -12.53 16.92
C LEU A 30 2.07 -12.30 18.39
N SER A 31 3.33 -11.95 18.65
CA SER A 31 3.81 -11.64 20.01
C SER A 31 3.04 -10.46 20.62
N ALA A 32 2.84 -9.38 19.86
CA ALA A 32 2.07 -8.23 20.32
C ALA A 32 0.63 -8.62 20.68
N LEU A 33 -0.08 -9.31 19.78
CA LEU A 33 -1.47 -9.69 19.98
C LEU A 33 -1.67 -10.72 21.11
N ARG A 34 -0.78 -11.69 21.24
CA ARG A 34 -0.82 -12.68 22.34
C ARG A 34 -0.70 -12.07 23.73
N SER A 35 -0.16 -10.85 23.84
CA SER A 35 -0.10 -10.16 25.12
C SER A 35 -1.46 -9.62 25.58
N LYS A 36 -2.44 -9.48 24.68
CA LYS A 36 -3.77 -8.89 24.94
C LYS A 36 -4.92 -9.88 24.73
N TYR A 37 -4.80 -10.79 23.75
CA TYR A 37 -5.86 -11.71 23.35
C TYR A 37 -5.53 -13.17 23.72
N SER A 38 -6.56 -13.98 23.98
CA SER A 38 -6.39 -15.36 24.49
C SER A 38 -5.96 -16.35 23.41
N ARG A 39 -6.51 -16.22 22.20
CA ARG A 39 -6.28 -17.15 21.08
C ARG A 39 -5.77 -16.38 19.89
N VAL A 40 -4.46 -16.50 19.59
CA VAL A 40 -3.84 -15.85 18.44
C VAL A 40 -2.88 -16.82 17.76
N SER A 41 -3.05 -17.01 16.45
CA SER A 41 -2.19 -17.86 15.62
C SER A 41 -1.90 -17.24 14.25
N ILE A 42 -0.97 -17.86 13.52
CA ILE A 42 -0.65 -17.51 12.13
C ILE A 42 -1.16 -18.63 11.23
N THR A 43 -1.96 -18.28 10.24
CA THR A 43 -2.43 -19.18 9.18
C THR A 43 -1.73 -18.84 7.87
N ILE A 44 -1.07 -19.84 7.27
CA ILE A 44 -0.47 -19.72 5.93
C ILE A 44 -1.54 -19.99 4.88
N VAL A 45 -1.71 -19.02 3.97
CA VAL A 45 -2.69 -19.10 2.89
C VAL A 45 -1.97 -18.90 1.56
N ASP A 46 -1.73 -19.99 0.85
CA ASP A 46 -1.04 -20.00 -0.45
C ASP A 46 -1.99 -20.30 -1.62
N ASP A 47 -3.17 -20.85 -1.30
CA ASP A 47 -4.19 -21.29 -2.24
C ASP A 47 -5.59 -21.32 -1.61
N LEU A 48 -6.58 -21.75 -2.38
CA LEU A 48 -7.97 -21.85 -1.94
C LEU A 48 -8.17 -22.86 -0.79
N SER A 49 -7.35 -23.91 -0.71
CA SER A 49 -7.43 -24.90 0.38
C SER A 49 -7.05 -24.25 1.72
N GLY A 50 -5.97 -23.46 1.74
CA GLY A 50 -5.56 -22.69 2.92
C GLY A 50 -6.61 -21.66 3.33
N LEU A 51 -7.25 -21.01 2.35
CA LEU A 51 -8.32 -20.04 2.62
C LEU A 51 -9.59 -20.72 3.18
N ASN A 52 -9.95 -21.91 2.67
CA ASN A 52 -11.03 -22.72 3.23
C ASN A 52 -10.72 -23.20 4.66
N ALA A 53 -9.49 -23.59 4.92
CA ALA A 53 -9.06 -23.97 6.28
C ALA A 53 -9.18 -22.79 7.26
N LEU A 54 -8.76 -21.59 6.85
CA LEU A 54 -8.91 -20.37 7.64
C LEU A 54 -10.37 -20.12 8.04
N VAL A 55 -11.29 -20.18 7.08
CA VAL A 55 -12.72 -19.93 7.34
C VAL A 55 -13.31 -20.97 8.31
N LYS A 56 -12.89 -22.25 8.20
CA LYS A 56 -13.33 -23.31 9.12
C LYS A 56 -12.91 -23.08 10.58
N LEU A 57 -11.84 -22.33 10.82
CA LEU A 57 -11.42 -21.94 12.18
C LEU A 57 -12.41 -20.96 12.82
N ASN A 58 -13.25 -20.31 12.03
CA ASN A 58 -14.26 -19.33 12.43
C ASN A 58 -13.70 -18.30 13.43
N PRO A 59 -12.65 -17.55 13.08
CA PRO A 59 -12.05 -16.58 13.98
C PRO A 59 -12.96 -15.36 14.19
N ASP A 60 -12.82 -14.70 15.34
CA ASP A 60 -13.48 -13.40 15.60
C ASP A 60 -12.93 -12.29 14.68
N LEU A 61 -11.66 -12.41 14.29
CA LEU A 61 -10.99 -11.45 13.41
C LEU A 61 -9.83 -12.08 12.66
N VAL A 62 -9.67 -11.69 11.40
CA VAL A 62 -8.49 -11.99 10.58
C VAL A 62 -7.62 -10.74 10.42
N PHE A 63 -6.36 -10.81 10.87
CA PHE A 63 -5.36 -9.77 10.60
C PHE A 63 -4.73 -10.03 9.23
N LEU A 64 -5.03 -9.16 8.25
CA LEU A 64 -4.60 -9.35 6.87
C LEU A 64 -3.14 -8.93 6.65
N GLY A 65 -2.29 -9.88 6.25
CA GLY A 65 -0.94 -9.63 5.75
C GLY A 65 -0.80 -9.76 4.24
N MET A 66 -1.90 -10.05 3.54
CA MET A 66 -1.94 -10.19 2.08
C MET A 66 -3.32 -9.84 1.53
N LYS A 67 -3.39 -9.51 0.23
CA LYS A 67 -4.62 -9.02 -0.42
C LYS A 67 -5.41 -10.13 -1.13
N PHE A 68 -4.71 -11.02 -1.82
CA PHE A 68 -5.31 -12.05 -2.67
C PHE A 68 -4.40 -13.27 -2.79
N ILE A 69 -4.96 -14.38 -3.24
CA ILE A 69 -4.26 -15.53 -3.79
C ILE A 69 -4.57 -15.64 -5.30
N ASN A 70 -3.75 -16.35 -6.04
CA ASN A 70 -4.06 -16.68 -7.43
C ASN A 70 -5.01 -17.87 -7.47
N ASN A 71 -6.00 -17.84 -8.37
CA ASN A 71 -6.92 -18.96 -8.59
C ASN A 71 -6.15 -20.19 -9.12
N ASP A 72 -5.14 -19.99 -9.98
CA ASP A 72 -4.17 -21.04 -10.33
C ASP A 72 -2.93 -20.91 -9.43
N PRO A 73 -2.69 -21.87 -8.50
CA PRO A 73 -1.53 -21.83 -7.60
C PRO A 73 -0.18 -21.95 -8.31
N LYS A 74 -0.16 -22.42 -9.55
CA LYS A 74 1.06 -22.55 -10.39
C LYS A 74 1.37 -21.27 -11.17
N ALA A 75 0.41 -20.36 -11.28
CA ALA A 75 0.63 -19.11 -11.97
C ALA A 75 1.56 -18.19 -11.17
N ASN A 76 2.76 -17.99 -11.64
CA ASN A 76 3.76 -17.10 -11.04
C ASN A 76 3.57 -15.62 -11.44
N ASN A 77 2.46 -15.28 -12.07
CA ASN A 77 2.26 -13.95 -12.64
C ASN A 77 0.87 -13.39 -12.32
N ASN A 78 0.73 -12.07 -12.50
CA ASN A 78 -0.53 -11.34 -12.32
C ASN A 78 -1.59 -11.62 -13.41
N LEU A 79 -1.43 -12.64 -14.24
CA LEU A 79 -2.35 -13.00 -15.31
C LEU A 79 -3.44 -13.98 -14.84
N SER A 80 -3.23 -14.61 -13.69
CA SER A 80 -4.23 -15.47 -13.08
C SER A 80 -5.36 -14.64 -12.47
N GLU A 81 -6.57 -15.13 -12.55
CA GLU A 81 -7.70 -14.62 -11.78
C GLU A 81 -7.35 -14.60 -10.29
N LYS A 82 -7.70 -13.51 -9.60
CA LYS A 82 -7.40 -13.31 -8.19
C LYS A 82 -8.60 -13.67 -7.34
N ILE A 83 -8.36 -14.41 -6.27
CA ILE A 83 -9.32 -14.60 -5.18
C ILE A 83 -8.94 -13.62 -4.08
N TRP A 84 -9.76 -12.59 -3.90
CA TRP A 84 -9.54 -11.55 -2.89
C TRP A 84 -9.93 -12.07 -1.51
N ILE A 85 -8.99 -12.04 -0.56
CA ILE A 85 -9.21 -12.58 0.79
C ILE A 85 -10.32 -11.83 1.51
N SER A 86 -10.34 -10.49 1.40
CA SER A 86 -11.38 -9.66 2.01
C SER A 86 -12.79 -10.03 1.51
N GLU A 87 -12.98 -10.19 0.17
CA GLU A 87 -14.24 -10.62 -0.41
C GLU A 87 -14.64 -12.04 0.04
N TYR A 88 -13.63 -12.91 0.14
CA TYR A 88 -13.89 -14.28 0.60
C TYR A 88 -14.35 -14.30 2.06
N LEU A 89 -13.72 -13.52 2.94
CA LEU A 89 -14.12 -13.39 4.34
C LEU A 89 -15.50 -12.73 4.50
N ASP A 90 -15.80 -11.72 3.67
CA ASP A 90 -17.13 -11.07 3.64
C ASP A 90 -18.27 -12.10 3.39
N LYS A 91 -18.06 -13.09 2.49
CA LYS A 91 -19.04 -14.16 2.22
C LYS A 91 -19.37 -15.03 3.44
N PHE A 92 -18.45 -15.10 4.41
CA PHE A 92 -18.62 -15.89 5.65
C PHE A 92 -18.86 -15.01 6.88
N GLY A 93 -19.03 -13.70 6.69
CA GLY A 93 -19.28 -12.76 7.80
C GLY A 93 -18.12 -12.63 8.78
N ILE A 94 -16.88 -12.97 8.37
CA ILE A 94 -15.67 -12.90 9.22
C ILE A 94 -15.08 -11.50 9.16
N THR A 95 -14.93 -10.87 10.31
CA THR A 95 -14.27 -9.55 10.43
C THR A 95 -12.78 -9.65 10.10
N TYR A 96 -12.23 -8.64 9.42
CA TYR A 96 -10.81 -8.57 9.07
C TYR A 96 -10.29 -7.14 9.18
N THR A 97 -8.97 -6.99 9.32
CA THR A 97 -8.31 -5.67 9.37
C THR A 97 -8.15 -5.07 7.97
N GLY A 98 -8.35 -3.76 7.87
CA GLY A 98 -8.07 -2.99 6.66
C GLY A 98 -9.20 -3.00 5.62
N SER A 99 -8.83 -2.69 4.40
CA SER A 99 -9.72 -2.34 3.31
C SER A 99 -10.37 -3.56 2.65
N ASN A 100 -11.50 -3.31 1.96
CA ASN A 100 -12.23 -4.35 1.21
C ASN A 100 -11.60 -4.60 -0.17
N LYS A 101 -12.20 -5.54 -0.93
CA LYS A 101 -11.80 -5.88 -2.30
C LYS A 101 -11.72 -4.65 -3.19
N LEU A 102 -12.77 -3.83 -3.24
CA LEU A 102 -12.84 -2.68 -4.16
C LEU A 102 -11.68 -1.72 -3.94
N ALA A 103 -11.40 -1.35 -2.70
CA ALA A 103 -10.28 -0.47 -2.38
C ALA A 103 -8.92 -1.12 -2.74
N HIS A 104 -8.77 -2.42 -2.50
CA HIS A 104 -7.56 -3.15 -2.90
C HIS A 104 -7.39 -3.22 -4.40
N GLU A 105 -8.44 -3.50 -5.18
CA GLU A 105 -8.40 -3.50 -6.65
C GLU A 105 -7.98 -2.15 -7.21
N GLN A 106 -8.57 -1.06 -6.70
CA GLN A 106 -8.21 0.30 -7.09
C GLN A 106 -6.76 0.66 -6.74
N SER A 107 -6.21 0.11 -5.66
CA SER A 107 -4.85 0.45 -5.20
C SER A 107 -3.73 -0.41 -5.81
N VAL A 108 -4.04 -1.59 -6.37
CA VAL A 108 -3.02 -2.53 -6.89
C VAL A 108 -2.37 -2.03 -8.17
N GLU A 109 -3.15 -1.41 -9.07
CA GLU A 109 -2.64 -0.81 -10.30
C GLU A 109 -2.54 0.71 -10.14
N LYS A 110 -1.34 1.26 -10.30
CA LYS A 110 -1.08 2.69 -10.14
C LYS A 110 -1.94 3.57 -11.06
N SER A 111 -2.16 3.12 -12.29
CA SER A 111 -3.02 3.84 -13.24
C SER A 111 -4.50 3.85 -12.82
N LEU A 112 -4.99 2.78 -12.20
CA LEU A 112 -6.35 2.74 -11.63
C LEU A 112 -6.46 3.67 -10.43
N ALA A 113 -5.49 3.62 -9.51
CA ALA A 113 -5.44 4.52 -8.35
C ALA A 113 -5.44 5.98 -8.79
N LYS A 114 -4.57 6.35 -9.74
CA LYS A 114 -4.50 7.72 -10.26
C LYS A 114 -5.79 8.16 -10.96
N ARG A 115 -6.44 7.28 -11.72
CA ARG A 115 -7.75 7.56 -12.29
C ARG A 115 -8.80 7.82 -11.22
N CYS A 116 -8.77 7.05 -10.12
CA CYS A 116 -9.64 7.27 -8.97
C CYS A 116 -9.38 8.66 -8.35
N MET A 117 -8.10 9.05 -8.21
CA MET A 117 -7.71 10.39 -7.73
C MET A 117 -8.28 11.50 -8.62
N LEU A 118 -8.07 11.42 -9.94
CA LEU A 118 -8.59 12.41 -10.88
C LEU A 118 -10.10 12.55 -10.80
N ASN A 119 -10.84 11.45 -10.70
CA ASN A 119 -12.30 11.45 -10.56
C ASN A 119 -12.78 12.09 -9.25
N ALA A 120 -11.96 12.04 -8.22
CA ALA A 120 -12.24 12.63 -6.89
C ALA A 120 -11.67 14.05 -6.72
N GLY A 121 -11.05 14.62 -7.75
CA GLY A 121 -10.41 15.94 -7.67
C GLY A 121 -9.14 15.98 -6.81
N VAL A 122 -8.47 14.84 -6.64
CA VAL A 122 -7.20 14.73 -5.89
C VAL A 122 -6.04 14.86 -6.87
N ASP A 123 -5.11 15.77 -6.58
CA ASP A 123 -3.95 16.03 -7.43
C ASP A 123 -3.03 14.81 -7.52
N THR A 124 -2.67 14.46 -8.74
CA THR A 124 -1.72 13.39 -9.06
C THR A 124 -0.92 13.72 -10.29
N SER A 125 0.36 13.29 -10.33
CA SER A 125 1.21 13.50 -11.49
C SER A 125 0.55 13.02 -12.77
N PRO A 126 0.52 13.81 -13.85
CA PRO A 126 0.08 13.37 -15.17
C PRO A 126 0.79 12.11 -15.61
N TYR A 127 0.06 11.19 -16.22
CA TYR A 127 0.60 9.87 -16.60
C TYR A 127 -0.03 9.32 -17.88
N PHE A 128 0.67 8.38 -18.49
CA PHE A 128 0.13 7.47 -19.50
C PHE A 128 0.69 6.08 -19.31
N VAL A 129 0.09 5.09 -19.97
CA VAL A 129 0.46 3.68 -19.81
C VAL A 129 0.90 3.11 -21.14
N ILE A 130 2.04 2.39 -21.14
CA ILE A 130 2.48 1.56 -22.26
C ILE A 130 2.25 0.10 -21.87
N LYS A 131 1.44 -0.60 -22.68
CA LYS A 131 1.15 -2.01 -22.44
C LYS A 131 2.34 -2.88 -22.79
N LYS A 132 2.58 -3.94 -22.03
CA LYS A 132 3.65 -4.90 -22.28
C LYS A 132 3.59 -5.57 -23.67
N GLY A 133 2.40 -5.63 -24.28
CA GLY A 133 2.19 -6.16 -25.63
C GLY A 133 2.56 -5.18 -26.76
N ASP A 134 2.72 -3.90 -26.44
CA ASP A 134 2.90 -2.83 -27.46
C ASP A 134 4.37 -2.49 -27.72
N LEU A 135 5.31 -3.33 -27.27
CA LEU A 135 6.75 -3.08 -27.41
C LEU A 135 7.26 -2.93 -28.84
N ASN A 136 6.58 -3.57 -29.79
CA ASN A 136 6.90 -3.50 -31.23
C ASN A 136 6.22 -2.32 -31.93
N SER A 137 5.34 -1.60 -31.24
CA SER A 137 4.61 -0.44 -31.77
C SER A 137 5.45 0.83 -31.61
N GLU A 138 5.19 1.82 -32.43
CA GLU A 138 5.74 3.15 -32.21
C GLU A 138 5.21 3.73 -30.90
N ILE A 139 6.10 4.02 -29.95
CA ILE A 139 5.71 4.67 -28.68
C ILE A 139 5.30 6.12 -28.97
N LYS A 140 4.01 6.40 -28.84
CA LYS A 140 3.45 7.74 -28.95
C LYS A 140 3.43 8.42 -27.58
N ILE A 141 4.32 9.41 -27.41
CA ILE A 141 4.34 10.26 -26.21
C ILE A 141 3.30 11.37 -26.38
N PRO A 142 2.35 11.57 -25.44
CA PRO A 142 1.43 12.70 -25.50
C PRO A 142 2.19 14.03 -25.53
N LYS A 143 1.69 15.02 -26.27
CA LYS A 143 2.40 16.28 -26.54
C LYS A 143 2.75 17.11 -25.30
N ASP A 144 2.02 16.93 -24.22
CA ASP A 144 2.21 17.60 -22.94
C ASP A 144 3.24 16.91 -22.04
N PHE A 145 3.83 15.77 -22.45
CA PHE A 145 4.89 15.08 -21.74
C PHE A 145 6.26 15.48 -22.25
N ILE A 146 7.02 16.15 -21.38
CA ILE A 146 8.38 16.63 -21.63
C ILE A 146 9.34 15.88 -20.71
N PHE A 147 10.49 15.44 -21.23
CA PHE A 147 11.56 14.83 -20.45
C PHE A 147 12.17 15.82 -19.42
N PRO A 148 12.61 15.32 -18.25
CA PRO A 148 12.69 13.93 -17.84
C PRO A 148 11.32 13.36 -17.44
N LEU A 149 11.13 12.06 -17.73
CA LEU A 149 9.95 11.29 -17.32
C LEU A 149 10.33 10.21 -16.31
N PHE A 150 9.37 9.81 -15.48
CA PHE A 150 9.55 8.71 -14.52
C PHE A 150 8.82 7.47 -14.98
N VAL A 151 9.53 6.36 -15.09
CA VAL A 151 9.02 5.08 -15.62
C VAL A 151 9.07 4.00 -14.54
N LYS A 152 7.92 3.40 -14.25
CA LYS A 152 7.81 2.34 -13.24
C LYS A 152 6.79 1.28 -13.65
N PRO A 153 6.84 0.05 -13.06
CA PRO A 153 5.81 -0.96 -13.29
C PRO A 153 4.44 -0.48 -12.77
N ASN A 154 3.39 -0.71 -13.56
CA ASN A 154 2.03 -0.29 -13.20
C ASN A 154 1.46 -1.07 -12.01
N ASN A 155 1.81 -2.36 -11.87
CA ASN A 155 1.19 -3.28 -10.92
C ASN A 155 2.19 -3.99 -9.97
N ARG A 156 3.32 -3.37 -9.66
CA ARG A 156 4.30 -3.89 -8.69
C ARG A 156 4.42 -2.96 -7.49
N GLY A 157 4.58 -3.56 -6.29
CA GLY A 157 4.79 -2.86 -5.02
C GLY A 157 6.25 -2.90 -4.57
N GLY A 158 6.54 -2.30 -3.40
CA GLY A 158 7.84 -2.37 -2.75
C GLY A 158 9.01 -1.73 -3.51
N GLY A 159 8.74 -0.92 -4.53
CA GLY A 159 9.78 -0.32 -5.37
C GLY A 159 10.39 -1.28 -6.40
N LEU A 160 9.81 -2.49 -6.58
CA LEU A 160 10.28 -3.44 -7.57
C LEU A 160 10.23 -2.83 -8.98
N GLY A 161 11.35 -2.91 -9.70
CA GLY A 161 11.51 -2.31 -11.02
C GLY A 161 11.79 -0.80 -11.01
N ILE A 162 11.93 -0.17 -9.83
CA ILE A 162 12.37 1.22 -9.68
C ILE A 162 13.86 1.23 -9.30
N ASN A 163 14.66 1.89 -10.11
CA ASN A 163 16.11 2.04 -9.95
C ASN A 163 16.59 3.35 -10.57
N ASP A 164 17.90 3.57 -10.67
CA ASP A 164 18.56 4.70 -11.30
C ASP A 164 18.11 4.99 -12.75
N LYS A 165 17.73 3.93 -13.49
CA LYS A 165 17.19 4.04 -14.87
C LYS A 165 15.69 4.35 -14.94
N SER A 166 15.04 4.63 -13.82
CA SER A 166 13.60 4.97 -13.79
C SER A 166 13.31 6.40 -14.18
N VAL A 167 14.27 7.32 -14.05
CA VAL A 167 14.21 8.65 -14.68
C VAL A 167 14.82 8.52 -16.07
N VAL A 168 14.08 8.92 -17.07
CA VAL A 168 14.48 8.83 -18.50
C VAL A 168 14.48 10.21 -19.12
N ASN A 169 15.53 10.53 -19.90
CA ASN A 169 15.77 11.87 -20.46
C ASN A 169 15.50 11.96 -21.96
N ASN A 170 15.24 10.83 -22.60
CA ASN A 170 14.99 10.75 -24.03
C ASN A 170 14.19 9.47 -24.40
N LEU A 171 13.78 9.38 -25.65
CA LEU A 171 13.00 8.25 -26.17
C LEU A 171 13.76 6.92 -26.14
N VAL A 172 15.09 6.94 -26.29
CA VAL A 172 15.90 5.71 -26.26
C VAL A 172 15.89 5.09 -24.87
N GLU A 173 16.11 5.90 -23.83
CA GLU A 173 16.05 5.49 -22.43
C GLU A 173 14.64 5.03 -22.04
N LEU A 174 13.59 5.75 -22.50
CA LEU A 174 12.20 5.36 -22.28
C LEU A 174 11.93 3.97 -22.85
N LYS A 175 12.29 3.71 -24.11
CA LYS A 175 12.12 2.40 -24.75
C LYS A 175 12.85 1.30 -24.01
N ALA A 176 14.10 1.54 -23.61
CA ALA A 176 14.91 0.56 -22.88
C ALA A 176 14.28 0.22 -21.53
N LYS A 177 13.79 1.22 -20.78
CA LYS A 177 13.15 1.01 -19.48
C LYS A 177 11.80 0.29 -19.59
N VAL A 178 10.98 0.66 -20.57
CA VAL A 178 9.70 -0.03 -20.84
C VAL A 178 9.95 -1.49 -21.22
N PHE A 179 10.96 -1.77 -22.05
CA PHE A 179 11.35 -3.12 -22.41
C PHE A 179 11.78 -3.94 -21.18
N ASP A 180 12.65 -3.37 -20.33
CA ASP A 180 13.10 -4.01 -19.09
C ASP A 180 11.93 -4.40 -18.18
N ILE A 181 10.98 -3.50 -17.96
CA ILE A 181 9.78 -3.76 -17.15
C ILE A 181 8.90 -4.86 -17.77
N SER A 182 8.69 -4.79 -19.07
CA SER A 182 7.86 -5.78 -19.77
C SER A 182 8.49 -7.17 -19.76
N TYR A 183 9.78 -7.25 -20.11
CA TYR A 183 10.49 -8.52 -20.25
C TYR A 183 10.77 -9.20 -18.90
N ASN A 184 11.33 -8.44 -17.94
CA ASN A 184 11.75 -9.02 -16.66
C ASN A 184 10.61 -9.11 -15.62
N LEU A 185 9.59 -8.24 -15.70
CA LEU A 185 8.53 -8.20 -14.70
C LEU A 185 7.15 -8.59 -15.25
N GLY A 186 7.02 -8.76 -16.57
CA GLY A 186 5.75 -9.09 -17.20
C GLY A 186 4.65 -8.04 -16.91
N SER A 187 5.03 -6.78 -16.73
CA SER A 187 4.15 -5.67 -16.31
C SER A 187 4.00 -4.63 -17.41
N ASP A 188 2.83 -3.98 -17.46
CA ASP A 188 2.68 -2.72 -18.13
C ASP A 188 3.56 -1.67 -17.46
N SER A 189 3.97 -0.63 -18.19
CA SER A 189 4.71 0.51 -17.65
C SER A 189 3.79 1.71 -17.51
N ILE A 190 3.82 2.35 -16.34
CA ILE A 190 3.25 3.69 -16.15
C ILE A 190 4.37 4.72 -16.30
N ILE A 191 4.12 5.72 -17.12
CA ILE A 191 5.05 6.82 -17.39
C ILE A 191 4.43 8.09 -16.82
N GLU A 192 5.18 8.79 -15.99
CA GLU A 192 4.75 9.98 -15.27
C GLU A 192 5.69 11.15 -15.55
N ARG A 193 5.21 12.38 -15.40
CA ARG A 193 6.12 13.51 -15.26
C ARG A 193 7.00 13.31 -14.04
N TYR A 194 8.30 13.53 -14.17
CA TYR A 194 9.19 13.47 -13.00
C TYR A 194 8.90 14.65 -12.07
N LEU A 195 8.59 14.35 -10.82
CA LEU A 195 8.36 15.35 -9.78
C LEU A 195 9.69 15.65 -9.08
N THR A 196 10.11 16.91 -9.08
CA THR A 196 11.42 17.33 -8.56
C THR A 196 11.47 17.61 -7.08
N GLY A 197 10.31 17.76 -6.44
CA GLY A 197 10.19 18.16 -5.05
C GLY A 197 10.40 17.03 -4.04
N ARG A 198 10.13 17.36 -2.78
CA ARG A 198 10.25 16.50 -1.60
C ARG A 198 9.25 15.35 -1.64
N GLU A 199 9.62 14.21 -1.07
CA GLU A 199 8.77 13.00 -1.01
C GLU A 199 8.31 12.74 0.42
N PHE A 200 7.04 12.35 0.57
CA PHE A 200 6.39 12.14 1.86
C PHE A 200 5.66 10.80 1.87
N SER A 201 5.57 10.23 3.05
CA SER A 201 4.77 9.05 3.30
C SER A 201 3.85 9.34 4.49
N VAL A 202 2.55 9.17 4.29
CA VAL A 202 1.54 9.51 5.30
C VAL A 202 0.86 8.25 5.78
N ALA A 203 1.05 7.92 7.06
CA ALA A 203 0.25 6.88 7.70
C ALA A 203 -1.14 7.43 8.02
N VAL A 204 -2.16 6.63 7.74
CA VAL A 204 -3.57 6.98 7.96
C VAL A 204 -4.21 5.95 8.86
N PHE A 205 -4.85 6.39 9.94
CA PHE A 205 -5.83 5.62 10.70
C PHE A 205 -7.22 6.23 10.50
N ASN A 206 -8.17 5.40 10.07
CA ASN A 206 -9.56 5.81 9.89
C ASN A 206 -10.41 5.29 11.04
N HIS A 207 -10.79 6.18 11.96
CA HIS A 207 -11.73 5.88 13.02
C HIS A 207 -13.16 5.81 12.45
N THR A 208 -13.91 4.78 12.88
CA THR A 208 -15.28 4.52 12.42
C THR A 208 -16.28 5.63 12.79
N ASP A 209 -15.90 6.59 13.60
CA ASP A 209 -16.78 7.67 14.08
C ASP A 209 -16.87 8.86 13.11
N HIS A 210 -16.41 8.71 11.88
CA HIS A 210 -16.44 9.68 10.77
C HIS A 210 -15.82 11.06 11.03
N ASP A 211 -15.50 11.41 12.28
CA ASP A 211 -15.01 12.74 12.64
C ASP A 211 -13.48 12.83 12.80
N HIS A 212 -12.75 11.69 12.82
CA HIS A 212 -11.32 11.73 13.09
C HIS A 212 -10.53 10.69 12.26
N ILE A 213 -10.22 11.05 11.02
CA ILE A 213 -9.13 10.35 10.30
C ILE A 213 -7.81 10.96 10.75
N HIS A 214 -6.95 10.14 11.35
CA HIS A 214 -5.62 10.56 11.78
C HIS A 214 -4.63 10.40 10.65
N THR A 215 -3.98 11.47 10.27
CA THR A 215 -2.92 11.49 9.26
C THR A 215 -1.58 11.85 9.91
N MET A 216 -0.59 11.01 9.70
CA MET A 216 0.73 11.12 10.31
C MET A 216 1.80 11.17 9.22
N PRO A 217 2.17 12.37 8.74
CA PRO A 217 3.13 12.53 7.68
C PRO A 217 4.57 12.38 8.19
N LEU A 218 5.42 11.86 7.32
CA LEU A 218 6.87 11.95 7.44
C LEU A 218 7.48 12.24 6.07
N GLU A 219 8.64 12.89 6.06
CA GLU A 219 9.43 13.12 4.87
C GLU A 219 10.44 11.99 4.66
N LEU A 220 10.54 11.53 3.41
CA LEU A 220 11.52 10.55 2.99
C LEU A 220 12.62 11.24 2.19
N VAL A 221 13.83 11.25 2.75
CA VAL A 221 14.98 11.92 2.12
C VAL A 221 15.98 10.87 1.68
N THR A 222 16.21 10.80 0.36
CA THR A 222 17.26 9.98 -0.24
C THR A 222 18.38 10.86 -0.77
N SER A 223 19.60 10.32 -0.81
CA SER A 223 20.70 10.98 -1.52
C SER A 223 20.34 11.11 -3.00
N PRO A 224 20.71 12.23 -3.65
CA PRO A 224 20.59 12.34 -5.09
C PRO A 224 21.57 11.39 -5.77
N ASP A 225 21.23 10.94 -6.98
CA ASP A 225 22.16 10.27 -7.88
C ASP A 225 23.14 11.26 -8.52
N GLU A 226 23.98 10.80 -9.42
CA GLU A 226 24.97 11.63 -10.14
C GLU A 226 24.34 12.72 -11.03
N PHE A 227 23.06 12.59 -11.38
CA PHE A 227 22.30 13.56 -12.16
C PHE A 227 21.43 14.48 -11.29
N GLY A 228 21.50 14.32 -9.96
CA GLY A 228 20.71 15.11 -9.02
C GLY A 228 19.29 14.56 -8.77
N TYR A 229 18.91 13.43 -9.34
CA TYR A 229 17.61 12.83 -9.13
C TYR A 229 17.55 12.08 -7.79
N ARG A 230 16.42 12.23 -7.09
CA ARG A 230 16.16 11.49 -5.85
C ARG A 230 15.14 10.39 -6.14
N ILE A 231 15.60 9.13 -6.08
CA ILE A 231 14.84 7.96 -6.45
C ILE A 231 14.75 7.02 -5.25
N LEU A 232 13.53 6.76 -4.76
CA LEU A 232 13.26 5.82 -3.68
C LEU A 232 12.95 4.42 -4.27
N GLY A 233 13.98 3.78 -4.84
CA GLY A 233 13.89 2.44 -5.41
C GLY A 233 13.99 1.32 -4.38
N SER A 234 13.81 0.07 -4.84
CA SER A 234 13.89 -1.14 -3.99
C SER A 234 15.23 -1.29 -3.28
N GLY A 235 16.34 -0.94 -3.94
CA GLY A 235 17.69 -1.00 -3.35
C GLY A 235 17.88 -0.02 -2.20
N VAL A 236 17.30 1.17 -2.26
CA VAL A 236 17.36 2.17 -1.17
C VAL A 236 16.49 1.69 -0.01
N LYS A 237 15.27 1.25 -0.30
CA LYS A 237 14.33 0.73 0.71
C LYS A 237 14.86 -0.51 1.43
N SER A 238 15.36 -1.50 0.70
CA SER A 238 15.90 -2.72 1.30
C SER A 238 17.14 -2.48 2.16
N ALA A 239 17.97 -1.49 1.81
CA ALA A 239 19.13 -1.09 2.58
C ALA A 239 18.79 -0.14 3.76
N ASN A 240 17.52 0.27 3.92
CA ASN A 240 17.05 1.26 4.90
C ASN A 240 17.91 2.56 4.89
N LYS A 241 18.25 3.00 3.66
CA LYS A 241 19.15 4.15 3.44
C LYS A 241 18.42 5.49 3.32
N GLU A 242 17.09 5.48 3.33
CA GLU A 242 16.31 6.71 3.42
C GLU A 242 16.39 7.32 4.82
N ASN A 243 16.64 8.63 4.89
CA ASN A 243 16.44 9.39 6.12
C ASN A 243 14.95 9.74 6.26
N VAL A 244 14.45 9.61 7.48
CA VAL A 244 13.04 9.90 7.80
C VAL A 244 13.00 11.11 8.72
N LEU A 245 12.30 12.15 8.31
CA LEU A 245 12.19 13.41 9.05
C LEU A 245 10.75 13.73 9.41
N SER A 246 10.55 14.47 10.51
CA SER A 246 9.27 15.12 10.83
C SER A 246 8.94 16.20 9.79
N VAL A 247 7.64 16.50 9.64
CA VAL A 247 7.18 17.60 8.79
C VAL A 247 6.79 18.76 9.67
N ASP A 248 7.72 19.69 9.91
CA ASP A 248 7.57 20.77 10.90
C ASP A 248 6.87 22.01 10.32
N ASN A 249 6.96 22.23 9.00
CA ASN A 249 6.23 23.33 8.37
C ASN A 249 4.73 23.05 8.37
N ILE A 250 3.97 23.86 9.12
CA ILE A 250 2.54 23.66 9.37
C ILE A 250 1.72 23.69 8.07
N ALA A 251 1.94 24.66 7.20
CA ALA A 251 1.18 24.79 5.95
C ALA A 251 1.41 23.58 5.02
N LEU A 252 2.66 23.14 4.87
CA LEU A 252 3.00 21.97 4.09
C LEU A 252 2.42 20.69 4.72
N ARG A 253 2.52 20.56 6.05
CA ARG A 253 1.93 19.44 6.80
C ARG A 253 0.44 19.32 6.53
N LEU A 254 -0.31 20.42 6.66
CA LEU A 254 -1.76 20.43 6.41
C LEU A 254 -2.08 20.02 4.97
N SER A 255 -1.40 20.60 3.98
CA SER A 255 -1.61 20.30 2.57
C SER A 255 -1.35 18.81 2.23
N ILE A 256 -0.30 18.22 2.81
CA ILE A 256 0.02 16.78 2.64
C ILE A 256 -1.02 15.90 3.34
N CYS A 257 -1.43 16.27 4.55
CA CYS A 257 -2.44 15.53 5.32
C CYS A 257 -3.79 15.54 4.61
N ASP A 258 -4.21 16.70 4.08
CA ASP A 258 -5.47 16.84 3.34
C ASP A 258 -5.47 16.01 2.06
N LEU A 259 -4.38 16.02 1.29
CA LEU A 259 -4.26 15.18 0.11
C LEU A 259 -4.32 13.68 0.49
N ALA A 260 -3.60 13.27 1.54
CA ALA A 260 -3.60 11.88 1.99
C ALA A 260 -4.99 11.41 2.46
N LEU A 261 -5.71 12.25 3.20
CA LEU A 261 -7.08 12.04 3.63
C LEU A 261 -8.01 11.81 2.44
N ASN A 262 -7.99 12.76 1.49
CA ASN A 262 -8.84 12.72 0.30
C ASN A 262 -8.52 11.50 -0.56
N ALA A 263 -7.23 11.18 -0.76
CA ALA A 263 -6.80 10.01 -1.51
C ALA A 263 -7.23 8.69 -0.84
N PHE A 264 -7.07 8.58 0.47
CA PHE A 264 -7.49 7.40 1.22
C PHE A 264 -9.01 7.19 1.15
N SER A 265 -9.78 8.26 1.29
CA SER A 265 -11.24 8.27 1.19
C SER A 265 -11.72 7.93 -0.23
N ALA A 266 -11.10 8.51 -1.26
CA ALA A 266 -11.43 8.27 -2.66
C ALA A 266 -11.24 6.80 -3.07
N LEU A 267 -10.25 6.12 -2.49
CA LEU A 267 -10.03 4.69 -2.69
C LEU A 267 -10.98 3.80 -1.88
N GLY A 268 -11.81 4.36 -1.01
CA GLY A 268 -12.63 3.59 -0.07
C GLY A 268 -11.79 2.87 0.99
N GLY A 269 -10.68 3.49 1.40
CA GLY A 269 -9.79 2.96 2.43
C GLY A 269 -10.49 2.80 3.78
N ARG A 270 -10.17 1.72 4.51
CA ARG A 270 -10.74 1.40 5.80
C ARG A 270 -9.64 1.08 6.81
N ASP A 271 -9.93 1.33 8.07
CA ASP A 271 -9.10 1.07 9.24
C ASP A 271 -7.73 1.77 9.18
N PHE A 272 -6.86 1.41 8.24
CA PHE A 272 -5.52 1.97 8.12
C PHE A 272 -4.95 1.82 6.70
N GLY A 273 -3.93 2.63 6.41
CA GLY A 273 -3.20 2.58 5.16
C GLY A 273 -2.07 3.61 5.11
N ARG A 274 -1.35 3.64 4.00
CA ARG A 274 -0.26 4.58 3.75
C ARG A 274 -0.43 5.20 2.37
N ILE A 275 -0.33 6.51 2.32
CA ILE A 275 -0.36 7.30 1.10
C ILE A 275 1.02 7.90 0.87
N ASP A 276 1.60 7.67 -0.31
CA ASP A 276 2.89 8.22 -0.70
C ASP A 276 2.65 9.42 -1.63
N ILE A 277 3.31 10.55 -1.35
CA ILE A 277 3.09 11.87 -1.94
C ILE A 277 4.42 12.48 -2.34
N ARG A 278 4.45 13.23 -3.44
CA ARG A 278 5.63 14.01 -3.83
C ARG A 278 5.22 15.40 -4.29
N ILE A 279 6.01 16.40 -3.94
CA ILE A 279 5.76 17.77 -4.34
C ILE A 279 6.20 17.97 -5.80
N ASP A 280 5.40 18.68 -6.57
CA ASP A 280 5.78 19.08 -7.93
C ASP A 280 6.69 20.31 -7.93
N GLY A 281 7.08 20.77 -9.14
CA GLY A 281 7.94 21.94 -9.31
C GLY A 281 7.29 23.27 -8.87
N ASN A 282 5.99 23.32 -8.65
CA ASN A 282 5.24 24.48 -8.19
C ASN A 282 4.94 24.46 -6.69
N GLY A 283 5.41 23.42 -5.98
CA GLY A 283 5.15 23.27 -4.54
C GLY A 283 3.83 22.56 -4.22
N VAL A 284 3.13 22.00 -5.21
CA VAL A 284 1.83 21.34 -5.02
C VAL A 284 2.05 19.85 -4.72
N PRO A 285 1.44 19.30 -3.65
CA PRO A 285 1.48 17.87 -3.37
C PRO A 285 0.76 17.05 -4.45
N GLN A 286 1.37 15.94 -4.84
CA GLN A 286 0.87 15.04 -5.88
C GLN A 286 0.82 13.61 -5.32
N PHE A 287 -0.31 12.93 -5.45
CA PHE A 287 -0.46 11.53 -5.10
C PHE A 287 0.47 10.65 -5.96
N LEU A 288 1.23 9.76 -5.37
CA LEU A 288 2.07 8.77 -6.05
C LEU A 288 1.45 7.38 -6.05
N GLU A 289 1.16 6.84 -4.86
CA GLU A 289 0.59 5.50 -4.67
C GLU A 289 -0.05 5.36 -3.28
N ALA A 290 -0.90 4.32 -3.13
CA ALA A 290 -1.50 3.92 -1.88
C ALA A 290 -1.11 2.49 -1.50
N ASN A 291 -0.75 2.29 -0.24
CA ASN A 291 -0.46 0.98 0.34
C ASN A 291 -1.47 0.68 1.43
N LEU A 292 -2.55 -0.06 1.10
CA LEU A 292 -3.64 -0.40 2.03
C LEU A 292 -3.35 -1.62 2.91
N ILE A 293 -2.22 -2.29 2.71
CA ILE A 293 -1.53 -3.19 3.65
C ILE A 293 -0.06 -2.76 3.64
N PRO A 294 0.30 -1.70 4.36
CA PRO A 294 1.68 -1.22 4.40
C PRO A 294 2.57 -2.17 5.21
N SER A 295 3.89 -2.07 5.01
CA SER A 295 4.85 -2.76 5.88
C SER A 295 4.72 -2.23 7.31
N LEU A 296 4.51 -3.17 8.25
CA LEU A 296 4.41 -2.90 9.69
C LEU A 296 5.67 -3.30 10.46
N ILE A 297 6.80 -3.55 9.77
CA ILE A 297 8.06 -3.94 10.42
C ILE A 297 8.56 -2.79 11.28
N GLU A 298 8.74 -3.04 12.59
CA GLU A 298 9.27 -2.07 13.54
C GLU A 298 10.69 -1.63 13.15
N GLY A 299 10.95 -0.32 13.23
CA GLY A 299 12.25 0.26 12.87
C GLY A 299 12.54 0.35 11.37
N TYR A 300 11.76 -0.34 10.52
CA TYR A 300 11.95 -0.35 9.07
C TYR A 300 10.80 0.33 8.31
N GLY A 301 9.55 -0.08 8.55
CA GLY A 301 8.40 0.41 7.80
C GLY A 301 8.12 1.91 8.01
N SER A 302 7.79 2.63 6.95
CA SER A 302 7.40 4.05 7.05
C SER A 302 6.14 4.24 7.90
N PHE A 303 5.20 3.29 7.89
CA PHE A 303 3.97 3.36 8.68
C PHE A 303 4.26 3.35 10.20
N PRO A 304 5.01 2.38 10.78
CA PRO A 304 5.39 2.43 12.19
C PRO A 304 6.22 3.66 12.56
N LYS A 305 7.16 4.06 11.67
CA LYS A 305 7.96 5.28 11.88
C LYS A 305 7.07 6.53 11.98
N ALA A 306 6.07 6.65 11.08
CA ALA A 306 5.12 7.77 11.11
C ALA A 306 4.29 7.80 12.40
N CYS A 307 3.79 6.66 12.85
CA CYS A 307 3.07 6.54 14.13
C CYS A 307 3.92 7.00 15.31
N TYR A 308 5.19 6.57 15.36
CA TYR A 308 6.07 6.94 16.46
C TYR A 308 6.53 8.39 16.42
N ILE A 309 6.91 8.92 15.25
CA ILE A 309 7.40 10.30 15.10
C ILE A 309 6.30 11.31 15.45
N ASN A 310 5.08 11.09 14.97
CA ASN A 310 3.98 12.06 15.13
C ASN A 310 3.29 11.96 16.49
N GLU A 311 2.99 10.76 16.97
CA GLU A 311 2.11 10.55 18.14
C GLU A 311 2.73 9.68 19.24
N ARG A 312 4.01 9.29 19.12
CA ARG A 312 4.69 8.37 20.05
C ARG A 312 3.99 7.03 20.21
N ILE A 313 3.19 6.61 19.21
CA ILE A 313 2.56 5.30 19.19
C ILE A 313 3.64 4.26 18.89
N ASN A 314 3.92 3.39 19.87
CA ASN A 314 4.86 2.29 19.70
C ASN A 314 4.22 1.14 18.89
N PHE A 315 5.05 0.18 18.46
CA PHE A 315 4.63 -0.94 17.62
C PHE A 315 3.42 -1.68 18.19
N LYS A 316 3.47 -2.05 19.47
CA LYS A 316 2.41 -2.82 20.13
C LYS A 316 1.07 -2.07 20.17
N SER A 317 1.11 -0.79 20.53
CA SER A 317 -0.07 0.07 20.53
C SER A 317 -0.64 0.28 19.14
N MET A 318 0.23 0.40 18.12
CA MET A 318 -0.16 0.47 16.72
C MET A 318 -0.92 -0.78 16.27
N ILE A 319 -0.40 -1.98 16.57
CA ILE A 319 -1.06 -3.25 16.23
C ILE A 319 -2.42 -3.37 16.92
N PHE A 320 -2.51 -2.99 18.20
CA PHE A 320 -3.78 -2.98 18.93
C PHE A 320 -4.79 -2.03 18.31
N LYS A 321 -4.37 -0.82 17.93
CA LYS A 321 -5.23 0.17 17.27
C LYS A 321 -5.81 -0.37 15.95
N ILE A 322 -5.00 -1.04 15.13
CA ILE A 322 -5.47 -1.68 13.88
C ILE A 322 -6.57 -2.71 14.16
N VAL A 323 -6.38 -3.57 15.16
CA VAL A 323 -7.37 -4.59 15.53
C VAL A 323 -8.65 -3.98 16.11
N GLU A 324 -8.52 -2.96 16.95
CA GLU A 324 -9.66 -2.25 17.55
C GLU A 324 -10.54 -1.57 16.50
N LEU A 325 -9.93 -0.92 15.49
CA LEU A 325 -10.65 -0.32 14.37
C LEU A 325 -11.47 -1.37 13.61
N ALA A 326 -10.89 -2.53 13.32
CA ALA A 326 -11.60 -3.59 12.62
C ALA A 326 -12.75 -4.18 13.45
N PHE A 327 -12.57 -4.40 14.77
CA PHE A 327 -13.64 -4.85 15.64
C PHE A 327 -14.78 -3.83 15.74
N SER A 328 -14.48 -2.54 15.90
CA SER A 328 -15.48 -1.47 15.98
C SER A 328 -16.34 -1.40 14.71
N ARG A 329 -15.73 -1.59 13.53
CA ARG A 329 -16.44 -1.66 12.26
C ARG A 329 -17.34 -2.90 12.16
N GLY A 330 -16.85 -4.08 12.59
CA GLY A 330 -17.58 -5.35 12.53
C GLY A 330 -18.85 -5.37 13.39
N THR A 331 -18.83 -4.74 14.56
CA THR A 331 -20.01 -4.64 15.44
C THR A 331 -21.12 -3.77 14.85
N ARG A 332 -20.80 -2.70 14.15
CA ARG A 332 -21.81 -1.83 13.49
C ARG A 332 -22.51 -2.53 12.33
N ASN A 333 -21.79 -3.30 11.52
CA ASN A 333 -22.39 -4.04 10.41
C ASN A 333 -23.38 -5.12 10.88
N ARG A 334 -23.18 -5.70 12.06
CA ARG A 334 -24.14 -6.66 12.66
C ARG A 334 -25.41 -5.96 13.15
N VAL A 335 -25.30 -4.80 13.76
CA VAL A 335 -26.48 -4.03 14.24
C VAL A 335 -27.35 -3.53 13.09
N THR A 336 -26.77 -3.12 11.96
CA THR A 336 -27.53 -2.69 10.77
C THR A 336 -28.21 -3.84 10.03
N THR A 337 -27.73 -5.08 10.14
CA THR A 337 -28.38 -6.26 9.56
C THR A 337 -29.51 -6.81 10.44
N GLU A 338 -29.53 -6.51 11.73
CA GLU A 338 -30.63 -6.90 12.64
C GLU A 338 -31.82 -5.91 12.64
N ILE A 339 -31.69 -4.75 12.01
CA ILE A 339 -32.73 -3.71 11.94
C ILE A 339 -33.47 -3.69 10.57
N ASN A 340 -33.03 -4.46 9.60
CA ASN A 340 -33.69 -4.67 8.29
C ASN A 340 -34.21 -6.09 8.14
#